data_21695e61e313233d6ee3e1e5666f56fe
#
_entry.id   21695e61e313233d6ee3e1e5666f56fe
#
_cell.length_a   1.000
_cell.length_b   1.000
_cell.length_c   1.000
_cell.angle_alpha   90.00
_cell.angle_beta   90.00
_cell.angle_gamma   90.00
#
_symmetry.space_group_name_H-M   'P 1'
#
loop_
_entity.id
_entity.type
_entity.pdbx_description
1 polymer ?
#
loop_
_entity_poly.entity_id
_entity_poly.type
_entity_poly.pdbx_seq_one_letter_code
_entity_poly.pdbx_strand_id
1 'polypeptide(L)'
;TLPLRFEPGTRYHYSVATDVLGALVERLSGQTLEQFFHERIFEPLGMRDTYFNVPAEKAGRLAGNHLWDSKSQQIVPMPDGLVPPPFGVTLFSGGGGLISTAIDYWRFCEMLRRGGHLEGVRILGPKTVQAMTMARLAPEVRDNGATEYPASHLYPGQSFGLGFGVITNPAQS
;
A
#
# COMPACT_ATOMS: atom_id res chain seq x y z
N THR A 1 -6.70 5.86 25.04
CA THR A 1 -7.64 5.44 23.97
C THR A 1 -8.02 6.65 23.14
N LEU A 2 -7.86 6.55 21.84
CA LEU A 2 -8.32 7.59 20.91
C LEU A 2 -9.77 7.29 20.50
N PRO A 3 -10.63 8.32 20.41
CA PRO A 3 -12.02 8.13 19.97
C PRO A 3 -12.06 7.83 18.46
N LEU A 4 -13.09 7.11 18.03
CA LEU A 4 -13.41 6.96 16.61
C LEU A 4 -13.93 8.31 16.07
N ARG A 5 -13.63 8.64 14.81
CA ARG A 5 -14.10 9.87 14.17
C ARG A 5 -15.59 9.84 13.84
N PHE A 6 -16.13 8.66 13.58
CA PHE A 6 -17.53 8.41 13.23
C PHE A 6 -17.87 6.95 13.53
N GLU A 7 -19.15 6.64 13.49
CA GLU A 7 -19.65 5.28 13.68
C GLU A 7 -19.11 4.33 12.61
N PRO A 8 -18.52 3.18 12.98
CA PRO A 8 -18.02 2.19 12.03
C PRO A 8 -19.09 1.78 11.01
N GLY A 9 -18.67 1.66 9.75
CA GLY A 9 -19.56 1.27 8.65
C GLY A 9 -20.35 2.41 8.02
N THR A 10 -20.29 3.64 8.55
CA THR A 10 -21.09 4.76 8.03
C THR A 10 -20.38 5.61 7.00
N ARG A 11 -19.03 5.60 6.98
CA ARG A 11 -18.23 6.43 6.07
C ARG A 11 -16.96 5.70 5.65
N TYR A 12 -16.50 5.99 4.43
CA TYR A 12 -15.15 5.69 4.02
C TYR A 12 -14.23 6.86 4.38
N HIS A 13 -13.07 6.56 4.93
CA HIS A 13 -12.07 7.58 5.22
C HIS A 13 -10.68 7.00 5.01
N TYR A 14 -9.93 7.59 4.08
CA TYR A 14 -8.53 7.22 3.87
C TYR A 14 -7.71 7.65 5.10
N SER A 15 -7.01 6.73 5.72
CA SER A 15 -6.35 6.97 7.00
C SER A 15 -5.15 6.06 7.19
N VAL A 16 -4.52 6.13 8.37
CA VAL A 16 -3.46 5.22 8.83
C VAL A 16 -3.99 3.82 9.25
N ALA A 17 -5.16 3.42 8.79
CA ALA A 17 -5.75 2.12 9.16
C ALA A 17 -4.87 0.93 8.74
N THR A 18 -4.14 1.05 7.64
CA THR A 18 -3.18 0.02 7.20
C THR A 18 -1.96 -0.07 8.10
N ASP A 19 -1.54 1.02 8.74
CA ASP A 19 -0.50 1.00 9.78
C ASP A 19 -0.98 0.23 11.02
N VAL A 20 -2.24 0.41 11.41
CA VAL A 20 -2.86 -0.38 12.49
C VAL A 20 -2.91 -1.86 12.13
N LEU A 21 -3.20 -2.20 10.86
CA LEU A 21 -3.13 -3.58 10.37
C LEU A 21 -1.70 -4.13 10.42
N GLY A 22 -0.70 -3.34 10.07
CA GLY A 22 0.72 -3.71 10.21
C GLY A 22 1.06 -4.07 11.65
N ALA A 23 0.72 -3.22 12.61
CA ALA A 23 0.91 -3.48 14.03
C ALA A 23 0.14 -4.73 14.50
N LEU A 24 -1.05 -4.99 13.97
CA LEU A 24 -1.82 -6.20 14.26
C LEU A 24 -1.10 -7.46 13.73
N VAL A 25 -0.53 -7.40 12.53
CA VAL A 25 0.28 -8.50 11.98
C VAL A 25 1.47 -8.80 12.88
N GLU A 26 2.22 -7.77 13.33
CA GLU A 26 3.34 -7.94 14.27
C GLU A 26 2.88 -8.60 15.57
N ARG A 27 1.77 -8.13 16.14
CA ARG A 27 1.22 -8.66 17.39
C ARG A 27 0.80 -10.12 17.28
N LEU A 28 0.21 -10.52 16.16
CA LEU A 28 -0.29 -11.88 15.96
C LEU A 28 0.80 -12.87 15.54
N SER A 29 1.76 -12.41 14.74
CA SER A 29 2.86 -13.25 14.24
C SER A 29 4.02 -13.40 15.23
N GLY A 30 4.20 -12.43 16.13
CA GLY A 30 5.38 -12.32 16.98
C GLY A 30 6.64 -11.88 16.23
N GLN A 31 6.51 -11.45 14.98
CA GLN A 31 7.59 -10.97 14.11
C GLN A 31 7.44 -9.48 13.85
N THR A 32 8.52 -8.80 13.47
CA THR A 32 8.39 -7.47 12.87
C THR A 32 7.69 -7.56 11.51
N LEU A 33 7.04 -6.48 11.08
CA LEU A 33 6.37 -6.46 9.78
C LEU A 33 7.36 -6.68 8.63
N GLU A 34 8.59 -6.18 8.76
CA GLU A 34 9.68 -6.42 7.82
C GLU A 34 10.01 -7.91 7.71
N GLN A 35 10.21 -8.60 8.84
CA GLN A 35 10.47 -10.04 8.86
C GLN A 35 9.30 -10.82 8.27
N PHE A 36 8.08 -10.48 8.67
CA PHE A 36 6.88 -11.15 8.16
C PHE A 36 6.73 -10.99 6.65
N PHE A 37 6.91 -9.79 6.12
CA PHE A 37 6.83 -9.55 4.67
C PHE A 37 7.95 -10.24 3.92
N HIS A 38 9.18 -10.21 4.45
CA HIS A 38 10.31 -10.90 3.84
C HIS A 38 10.04 -12.40 3.70
N GLU A 39 9.71 -13.07 4.79
CA GLU A 39 9.52 -14.53 4.80
C GLU A 39 8.27 -15.00 4.06
N ARG A 40 7.19 -14.21 4.11
CA ARG A 40 5.88 -14.64 3.59
C ARG A 40 5.58 -14.14 2.18
N ILE A 41 6.25 -13.08 1.73
CA ILE A 41 5.96 -12.42 0.46
C ILE A 41 7.21 -12.27 -0.39
N PHE A 42 8.25 -11.56 0.12
CA PHE A 42 9.36 -11.14 -0.73
C PHE A 42 10.24 -12.30 -1.15
N GLU A 43 10.71 -13.12 -0.21
CA GLU A 43 11.54 -14.28 -0.50
C GLU A 43 10.81 -15.30 -1.40
N PRO A 44 9.56 -15.76 -1.08
CA PRO A 44 8.83 -16.68 -1.94
C PRO A 44 8.58 -16.16 -3.35
N LEU A 45 8.35 -14.85 -3.51
CA LEU A 45 8.14 -14.23 -4.82
C LEU A 45 9.44 -13.84 -5.53
N GLY A 46 10.61 -13.99 -4.90
CA GLY A 46 11.89 -13.56 -5.44
C GLY A 46 12.04 -12.05 -5.58
N MET A 47 11.39 -11.27 -4.71
CA MET A 47 11.46 -9.82 -4.64
C MET A 47 12.71 -9.40 -3.86
N ARG A 48 13.87 -9.44 -4.52
CA ARG A 48 15.19 -9.32 -3.88
C ARG A 48 15.63 -7.89 -3.59
N ASP A 49 14.90 -6.93 -4.05
CA ASP A 49 15.19 -5.49 -3.93
C ASP A 49 14.00 -4.74 -3.32
N THR A 50 13.30 -5.37 -2.36
CA THR A 50 12.17 -4.77 -1.64
C THR A 50 12.45 -4.77 -0.14
N TYR A 51 12.46 -3.58 0.49
CA TYR A 51 12.92 -3.39 1.87
C TYR A 51 12.18 -2.26 2.57
N PHE A 52 12.06 -2.33 3.89
CA PHE A 52 11.89 -1.15 4.74
C PHE A 52 13.24 -0.48 5.04
N ASN A 53 14.29 -1.30 5.27
CA ASN A 53 15.66 -0.83 5.46
C ASN A 53 16.53 -1.28 4.29
N VAL A 54 16.94 -0.34 3.45
CA VAL A 54 17.78 -0.64 2.29
C VAL A 54 19.18 -1.06 2.76
N PRO A 55 19.72 -2.20 2.32
CA PRO A 55 21.10 -2.59 2.61
C PRO A 55 22.10 -1.54 2.11
N ALA A 56 23.14 -1.28 2.91
CA ALA A 56 24.13 -0.23 2.63
C ALA A 56 24.77 -0.37 1.25
N GLU A 57 25.06 -1.60 0.82
CA GLU A 57 25.64 -1.92 -0.48
C GLU A 57 24.69 -1.62 -1.65
N LYS A 58 23.42 -1.43 -1.41
CA LYS A 58 22.40 -1.07 -2.42
C LYS A 58 22.01 0.40 -2.40
N ALA A 59 22.52 1.17 -1.44
CA ALA A 59 22.19 2.58 -1.27
C ALA A 59 22.43 3.41 -2.54
N GLY A 60 23.51 3.13 -3.28
CA GLY A 60 23.84 3.81 -4.53
C GLY A 60 22.85 3.57 -5.68
N ARG A 61 21.89 2.65 -5.52
CA ARG A 61 20.83 2.37 -6.50
C ARG A 61 19.54 3.14 -6.23
N LEU A 62 19.45 3.86 -5.11
CA LEU A 62 18.27 4.65 -4.79
C LEU A 62 18.06 5.76 -5.81
N ALA A 63 16.86 5.82 -6.36
CA ALA A 63 16.46 6.91 -7.24
C ALA A 63 16.21 8.17 -6.42
N GLY A 64 16.62 9.32 -6.96
CA GLY A 64 16.28 10.62 -6.37
C GLY A 64 14.81 10.94 -6.59
N ASN A 65 14.15 11.44 -5.55
CA ASN A 65 12.80 11.96 -5.66
C ASN A 65 12.82 13.42 -6.12
N HIS A 66 11.87 13.79 -6.96
CA HIS A 66 11.73 15.12 -7.52
C HIS A 66 10.28 15.60 -7.36
N LEU A 67 10.10 16.90 -7.28
CA LEU A 67 8.78 17.53 -7.25
C LEU A 67 8.72 18.69 -8.26
N TRP A 68 7.51 19.03 -8.66
CA TRP A 68 7.25 20.21 -9.47
C TRP A 68 7.20 21.44 -8.56
N ASP A 69 8.10 22.39 -8.77
CA ASP A 69 8.05 23.70 -8.11
C ASP A 69 7.26 24.68 -8.97
N SER A 70 6.08 25.06 -8.49
CA SER A 70 5.19 25.99 -9.19
C SER A 70 5.73 27.42 -9.28
N LYS A 71 6.68 27.81 -8.43
CA LYS A 71 7.28 29.14 -8.44
C LYS A 71 8.35 29.27 -9.53
N SER A 72 9.25 28.30 -9.59
CA SER A 72 10.32 28.28 -10.60
C SER A 72 9.87 27.67 -11.94
N GLN A 73 8.69 27.01 -11.99
CA GLN A 73 8.19 26.25 -13.15
C GLN A 73 9.18 25.17 -13.60
N GLN A 74 9.82 24.49 -12.65
CA GLN A 74 10.83 23.47 -12.91
C GLN A 74 10.61 22.23 -12.03
N ILE A 75 11.15 21.12 -12.49
CA ILE A 75 11.32 19.92 -11.66
C ILE A 75 12.58 20.10 -10.82
N VAL A 76 12.41 20.05 -9.50
CA VAL A 76 13.51 20.23 -8.54
C VAL A 76 13.64 18.99 -7.66
N PRO A 77 14.84 18.68 -7.15
CA PRO A 77 15.00 17.63 -6.18
C PRO A 77 14.07 17.85 -4.97
N MET A 78 13.49 16.77 -4.47
CA MET A 78 12.66 16.83 -3.27
C MET A 78 13.54 17.20 -2.08
N PRO A 79 13.14 18.19 -1.25
CA PRO A 79 13.89 18.55 -0.04
C PRO A 79 14.05 17.37 0.91
N ASP A 80 15.19 17.32 1.59
CA ASP A 80 15.45 16.32 2.63
C ASP A 80 14.40 16.39 3.73
N GLY A 81 14.02 15.24 4.26
CA GLY A 81 13.04 15.11 5.33
C GLY A 81 11.57 15.05 4.89
N LEU A 82 11.23 15.27 3.63
CA LEU A 82 9.87 15.05 3.13
C LEU A 82 9.55 13.56 2.92
N VAL A 83 10.55 12.74 2.72
CA VAL A 83 10.43 11.28 2.67
C VAL A 83 11.28 10.70 3.80
N PRO A 84 10.76 9.74 4.57
CA PRO A 84 11.55 9.07 5.59
C PRO A 84 12.83 8.47 4.97
N PRO A 85 13.96 8.53 5.67
CA PRO A 85 15.19 7.92 5.17
C PRO A 85 14.98 6.40 5.04
N PRO A 86 15.50 5.76 3.99
CA PRO A 86 15.38 4.32 3.77
C PRO A 86 16.34 3.49 4.64
N PHE A 87 16.80 4.07 5.75
CA PHE A 87 17.79 3.50 6.67
C PHE A 87 17.39 3.75 8.10
N GLY A 88 17.66 2.80 9.00
CA GLY A 88 17.38 2.95 10.41
C GLY A 88 15.90 3.04 10.77
N VAL A 89 15.04 2.51 9.90
CA VAL A 89 13.59 2.46 10.12
C VAL A 89 13.31 1.53 11.29
N THR A 90 12.59 2.02 12.30
CA THR A 90 12.19 1.26 13.48
C THR A 90 10.69 1.05 13.57
N LEU A 91 9.90 1.86 12.88
CA LEU A 91 8.45 1.70 12.73
C LEU A 91 8.15 1.24 11.29
N PHE A 92 7.80 -0.02 11.12
CA PHE A 92 7.45 -0.61 9.84
C PHE A 92 5.98 -0.31 9.52
N SER A 93 5.78 0.71 8.68
CA SER A 93 4.43 1.16 8.33
C SER A 93 3.72 0.16 7.43
N GLY A 94 2.52 -0.26 7.81
CA GLY A 94 1.65 -1.07 6.94
C GLY A 94 1.02 -0.26 5.80
N GLY A 95 1.10 1.07 5.88
CA GLY A 95 0.56 2.01 4.88
C GLY A 95 1.59 2.54 3.88
N GLY A 96 2.88 2.28 4.09
CA GLY A 96 3.93 2.79 3.22
C GLY A 96 5.35 2.46 3.70
N GLY A 97 6.34 3.16 3.15
CA GLY A 97 7.73 3.07 3.59
C GLY A 97 8.57 1.97 2.94
N LEU A 98 7.97 1.09 2.15
CA LEU A 98 8.73 0.12 1.37
C LEU A 98 9.46 0.80 0.21
N ILE A 99 10.73 0.47 0.05
CA ILE A 99 11.53 0.77 -1.14
C ILE A 99 11.56 -0.50 -1.98
N SER A 100 11.34 -0.37 -3.29
CA SER A 100 11.24 -1.51 -4.19
C SER A 100 11.75 -1.16 -5.59
N THR A 101 11.73 -2.14 -6.47
CA THR A 101 11.98 -1.97 -7.92
C THR A 101 10.72 -2.25 -8.73
N ALA A 102 10.67 -1.74 -9.94
CA ALA A 102 9.56 -2.03 -10.86
C ALA A 102 9.40 -3.54 -11.11
N ILE A 103 10.51 -4.28 -11.16
CA ILE A 103 10.49 -5.74 -11.37
C ILE A 103 9.89 -6.46 -10.15
N ASP A 104 10.32 -6.12 -8.95
CA ASP A 104 9.79 -6.75 -7.73
C ASP A 104 8.30 -6.44 -7.55
N TYR A 105 7.93 -5.17 -7.74
CA TYR A 105 6.52 -4.78 -7.65
C TYR A 105 5.66 -5.45 -8.74
N TRP A 106 6.20 -5.61 -9.96
CA TRP A 106 5.55 -6.38 -11.01
C TRP A 106 5.32 -7.85 -10.59
N ARG A 107 6.30 -8.50 -9.94
CA ARG A 107 6.14 -9.89 -9.43
C ARG A 107 4.97 -9.99 -8.46
N PHE A 108 4.84 -9.04 -7.56
CA PHE A 108 3.71 -8.97 -6.63
C PHE A 108 2.37 -8.79 -7.37
N CYS A 109 2.30 -7.84 -8.30
CA CYS A 109 1.10 -7.61 -9.11
C CYS A 109 0.73 -8.82 -9.95
N GLU A 110 1.71 -9.46 -10.58
CA GLU A 110 1.50 -10.65 -11.41
C GLU A 110 1.02 -11.86 -10.58
N MET A 111 1.55 -12.04 -9.37
CA MET A 111 1.05 -13.03 -8.41
C MET A 111 -0.44 -12.81 -8.13
N LEU A 112 -0.86 -11.59 -7.87
CA LEU A 112 -2.27 -11.25 -7.64
C LEU A 112 -3.11 -11.50 -8.90
N ARG A 113 -2.65 -11.03 -10.07
CA ARG A 113 -3.33 -11.23 -11.36
C ARG A 113 -3.56 -12.71 -11.68
N ARG A 114 -2.66 -13.57 -11.26
CA ARG A 114 -2.76 -15.04 -11.42
C ARG A 114 -3.54 -15.72 -10.29
N GLY A 115 -4.31 -14.98 -9.51
CA GLY A 115 -5.14 -15.55 -8.44
C GLY A 115 -4.32 -16.08 -7.27
N GLY A 116 -3.25 -15.37 -6.91
CA GLY A 116 -2.46 -15.59 -5.71
C GLY A 116 -1.27 -16.54 -5.87
N HIS A 117 -0.79 -16.78 -7.10
CA HIS A 117 0.40 -17.61 -7.32
C HIS A 117 1.30 -17.05 -8.43
N LEU A 118 2.59 -17.34 -8.34
CA LEU A 118 3.60 -16.99 -9.35
C LEU A 118 4.69 -18.08 -9.36
N GLU A 119 5.09 -18.53 -10.55
CA GLU A 119 6.22 -19.46 -10.76
C GLU A 119 6.23 -20.69 -9.81
N GLY A 120 5.05 -21.29 -9.60
CA GLY A 120 4.91 -22.46 -8.72
C GLY A 120 4.71 -22.12 -7.24
N VAL A 121 4.92 -20.89 -6.82
CA VAL A 121 4.72 -20.42 -5.44
C VAL A 121 3.30 -19.85 -5.27
N ARG A 122 2.61 -20.27 -4.21
CA ARG A 122 1.29 -19.75 -3.84
C ARG A 122 1.37 -18.96 -2.55
N ILE A 123 1.00 -17.68 -2.65
CA ILE A 123 0.89 -16.77 -1.49
C ILE A 123 -0.55 -16.74 -0.96
N LEU A 124 -1.53 -16.66 -1.87
CA LEU A 124 -2.96 -16.55 -1.53
C LEU A 124 -3.80 -17.56 -2.31
N GLY A 125 -4.91 -17.96 -1.75
CA GLY A 125 -5.93 -18.73 -2.47
C GLY A 125 -6.67 -17.85 -3.48
N PRO A 126 -7.15 -18.41 -4.62
CA PRO A 126 -7.84 -17.62 -5.65
C PRO A 126 -9.13 -16.97 -5.13
N LYS A 127 -9.86 -17.63 -4.23
CA LYS A 127 -11.05 -17.05 -3.59
C LYS A 127 -10.71 -15.87 -2.68
N THR A 128 -9.53 -15.89 -2.04
CA THR A 128 -9.04 -14.78 -1.23
C THR A 128 -8.75 -13.57 -2.10
N VAL A 129 -8.02 -13.76 -3.22
CA VAL A 129 -7.75 -12.68 -4.17
C VAL A 129 -9.04 -12.12 -4.74
N GLN A 130 -9.98 -12.98 -5.12
CA GLN A 130 -11.32 -12.54 -5.56
C GLN A 130 -12.02 -11.69 -4.49
N ALA A 131 -12.02 -12.16 -3.23
CA ALA A 131 -12.62 -11.41 -2.13
C ALA A 131 -11.94 -10.06 -1.88
N MET A 132 -10.63 -9.96 -2.07
CA MET A 132 -9.86 -8.72 -1.91
C MET A 132 -10.18 -7.69 -3.00
N THR A 133 -10.42 -8.14 -4.22
CA THR A 133 -10.65 -7.28 -5.39
C THR A 133 -12.14 -6.99 -5.68
N MET A 134 -13.05 -7.44 -4.82
CA MET A 134 -14.46 -7.08 -4.92
C MET A 134 -14.74 -5.71 -4.30
N ALA A 135 -15.70 -4.97 -4.87
CA ALA A 135 -16.25 -3.77 -4.27
C ALA A 135 -16.91 -4.11 -2.92
N ARG A 136 -16.43 -3.50 -1.84
CA ARG A 136 -16.88 -3.76 -0.47
C ARG A 136 -17.65 -2.61 0.17
N LEU A 137 -17.51 -1.42 -0.38
CA LEU A 137 -18.25 -0.27 0.14
C LEU A 137 -19.71 -0.36 -0.28
N ALA A 138 -20.61 -0.24 0.70
CA ALA A 138 -22.01 -0.06 0.43
C ALA A 138 -22.23 1.24 -0.37
N PRO A 139 -23.25 1.33 -1.25
CA PRO A 139 -23.50 2.53 -2.05
C PRO A 139 -23.56 3.80 -1.20
N GLU A 140 -24.26 3.76 -0.07
CA GLU A 140 -24.43 4.89 0.86
C GLU A 140 -23.08 5.36 1.45
N VAL A 141 -22.16 4.43 1.72
CA VAL A 141 -20.83 4.75 2.25
C VAL A 141 -19.95 5.33 1.16
N ARG A 142 -20.01 4.77 -0.05
CA ARG A 142 -19.27 5.23 -1.22
C ARG A 142 -19.66 6.68 -1.58
N ASP A 143 -20.94 6.98 -1.55
CA ASP A 143 -21.47 8.25 -2.03
C ASP A 143 -21.41 9.37 -0.97
N ASN A 144 -21.26 9.02 0.31
CA ASN A 144 -21.29 9.96 1.45
C ASN A 144 -19.94 10.53 1.87
N GLY A 145 -18.83 10.15 1.31
CA GLY A 145 -17.55 10.45 1.95
C GLY A 145 -16.48 11.07 1.06
N ALA A 146 -16.75 11.26 -0.20
CA ALA A 146 -15.71 11.55 -1.18
C ALA A 146 -15.29 13.03 -1.30
N THR A 147 -15.90 13.95 -0.55
CA THR A 147 -15.68 15.39 -0.75
C THR A 147 -14.62 16.01 0.15
N GLU A 148 -14.19 15.32 1.20
CA GLU A 148 -13.18 15.84 2.13
C GLU A 148 -11.87 15.06 2.01
N TYR A 149 -10.75 15.78 1.82
CA TYR A 149 -9.42 15.18 1.94
C TYR A 149 -9.23 14.62 3.36
N PRO A 150 -8.70 13.40 3.53
CA PRO A 150 -8.15 12.48 2.51
C PRO A 150 -9.16 11.49 1.90
N ALA A 151 -10.46 11.62 2.17
CA ALA A 151 -11.49 10.73 1.64
C ALA A 151 -11.75 10.91 0.12
N SER A 152 -11.26 12.00 -0.45
CA SER A 152 -11.36 12.34 -1.89
C SER A 152 -10.60 11.43 -2.84
N HIS A 153 -10.11 10.27 -2.37
CA HIS A 153 -9.43 9.30 -3.22
C HIS A 153 -10.35 8.28 -3.88
N LEU A 154 -11.64 8.36 -3.62
CA LEU A 154 -12.63 7.60 -4.38
C LEU A 154 -13.34 8.53 -5.35
N TYR A 155 -13.10 8.30 -6.63
CA TYR A 155 -13.80 9.01 -7.71
C TYR A 155 -15.15 8.35 -8.02
N PRO A 156 -16.07 9.06 -8.70
CA PRO A 156 -17.28 8.44 -9.23
C PRO A 156 -16.94 7.18 -10.03
N GLY A 157 -17.71 6.12 -9.86
CA GLY A 157 -17.41 4.83 -10.52
C GLY A 157 -16.33 3.98 -9.83
N GLN A 158 -15.89 4.37 -8.65
CA GLN A 158 -14.92 3.61 -7.85
C GLN A 158 -15.53 3.12 -6.53
N SER A 159 -14.95 2.05 -6.00
CA SER A 159 -15.21 1.48 -4.68
C SER A 159 -13.88 1.03 -4.08
N PHE A 160 -13.90 0.44 -2.90
CA PHE A 160 -12.72 -0.09 -2.24
C PHE A 160 -12.94 -1.56 -1.83
N GLY A 161 -11.92 -2.38 -2.06
CA GLY A 161 -11.86 -3.78 -1.65
C GLY A 161 -11.07 -3.94 -0.35
N LEU A 162 -10.34 -5.04 -0.23
CA LEU A 162 -9.39 -5.25 0.88
C LEU A 162 -7.99 -4.85 0.40
N GLY A 163 -7.67 -3.55 0.49
CA GLY A 163 -6.41 -2.98 0.06
C GLY A 163 -6.34 -2.56 -1.42
N PHE A 164 -7.46 -2.56 -2.14
CA PHE A 164 -7.54 -2.21 -3.56
C PHE A 164 -8.60 -1.14 -3.82
N GLY A 165 -8.26 -0.13 -4.62
CA GLY A 165 -9.27 0.64 -5.33
C GLY A 165 -9.91 -0.24 -6.41
N VAL A 166 -11.24 -0.27 -6.47
CA VAL A 166 -12.00 -1.13 -7.39
C VAL A 166 -12.80 -0.25 -8.33
N ILE A 167 -12.56 -0.35 -9.63
CA ILE A 167 -13.36 0.33 -10.64
C ILE A 167 -14.67 -0.44 -10.81
N THR A 168 -15.79 0.20 -10.52
CA THR A 168 -17.13 -0.36 -10.65
C THR A 168 -17.85 0.12 -11.91
N ASN A 169 -17.45 1.29 -12.43
CA ASN A 169 -17.95 1.83 -13.68
C ASN A 169 -16.80 2.50 -14.46
N PRO A 170 -16.21 1.83 -15.48
CA PRO A 170 -15.08 2.39 -16.24
C PRO A 170 -15.42 3.66 -17.03
N ALA A 171 -16.69 3.94 -17.28
CA ALA A 171 -17.11 5.16 -17.98
C ALA A 171 -17.11 6.42 -17.09
N GLN A 172 -16.93 6.25 -15.79
CA GLN A 172 -16.94 7.34 -14.79
C GLN A 172 -15.61 7.46 -14.03
N SER A 173 -14.64 6.59 -14.32
CA SER A 173 -13.33 6.54 -13.65
C SER A 173 -12.25 7.29 -14.44
#